data_371ac95f19ec41008a564541517036ef
#
_entry.id   371ac95f19ec41008a564541517036ef
#
_cell.length_a   1.000
_cell.length_b   1.000
_cell.length_c   1.000
_cell.angle_alpha   90.00
_cell.angle_beta   90.00
_cell.angle_gamma   90.00
#
_symmetry.space_group_name_H-M   'P 1'
#
loop_
_entity.id
_entity.type
_entity.pdbx_description
1 polymer ?
#
loop_
_entity_poly.entity_id
_entity_poly.type
_entity_poly.pdbx_seq_one_letter_code
_entity_poly.pdbx_strand_id
1 'polypeptide(L)'
;MAVITLDPSWLADCLALDRSALQGLWTKEQWRRELEDPRRLCLGWSEAKTLLGVACGWLVADELHITLIAVDPSVRRRGHGKRLLSALLQQARQQGAIYATLEVGSNNLAAIALYANGGFQSAGTRLKYYSDGSDALIQWCRINASNS
;
A
#
# COMPACT_ATOMS: atom_id res chain seq x y z
N MET A 1 11.54 11.27 8.35
CA MET A 1 11.35 10.33 7.23
C MET A 1 10.72 11.08 6.06
N ALA A 2 11.31 10.98 4.90
CA ALA A 2 10.78 11.59 3.69
C ALA A 2 10.18 10.50 2.81
N VAL A 3 8.91 10.67 2.44
CA VAL A 3 8.23 9.79 1.48
C VAL A 3 8.42 10.39 0.09
N ILE A 4 8.85 9.56 -0.84
CA ILE A 4 9.14 9.97 -2.21
C ILE A 4 8.27 9.21 -3.20
N THR A 5 8.04 9.81 -4.37
CA THR A 5 7.38 9.12 -5.48
C THR A 5 8.39 8.22 -6.16
N LEU A 6 8.03 6.94 -6.33
CA LEU A 6 8.88 5.97 -7.02
C LEU A 6 8.57 5.98 -8.51
N ASP A 7 9.62 5.82 -9.32
CA ASP A 7 9.54 5.72 -10.77
C ASP A 7 10.24 4.43 -11.24
N PRO A 8 10.28 4.12 -12.54
CA PRO A 8 10.90 2.88 -13.01
C PRO A 8 12.36 2.68 -12.62
N SER A 9 13.09 3.75 -12.28
CA SER A 9 14.48 3.60 -11.81
C SER A 9 14.58 2.86 -10.48
N TRP A 10 13.47 2.72 -9.75
CA TRP A 10 13.40 2.01 -8.48
C TRP A 10 13.02 0.54 -8.61
N LEU A 11 12.94 0.02 -9.83
CA LEU A 11 12.48 -1.36 -10.05
C LEU A 11 13.28 -2.40 -9.28
N ALA A 12 14.60 -2.32 -9.34
CA ALA A 12 15.47 -3.27 -8.63
C ALA A 12 15.28 -3.19 -7.11
N ASP A 13 15.12 -1.98 -6.59
CA ASP A 13 14.90 -1.73 -5.17
C ASP A 13 13.55 -2.29 -4.70
N CYS A 14 12.51 -2.11 -5.51
CA CYS A 14 11.19 -2.66 -5.23
C CYS A 14 11.22 -4.19 -5.20
N LEU A 15 11.93 -4.81 -6.13
CA LEU A 15 12.08 -6.26 -6.15
C LEU A 15 12.84 -6.77 -4.91
N ALA A 16 13.88 -6.06 -4.49
CA ALA A 16 14.64 -6.43 -3.30
C ALA A 16 13.78 -6.32 -2.04
N LEU A 17 13.02 -5.24 -1.90
CA LEU A 17 12.09 -5.06 -0.77
C LEU A 17 11.00 -6.12 -0.77
N ASP A 18 10.44 -6.43 -1.93
CA ASP A 18 9.43 -7.47 -2.08
C ASP A 18 9.95 -8.82 -1.58
N ARG A 19 11.17 -9.19 -1.95
CA ARG A 19 11.76 -10.46 -1.48
C ARG A 19 11.90 -10.50 0.03
N SER A 20 12.30 -9.41 0.66
CA SER A 20 12.53 -9.40 2.11
C SER A 20 11.25 -9.22 2.92
N ALA A 21 10.28 -8.46 2.42
CA ALA A 21 9.07 -8.11 3.16
C ALA A 21 7.85 -8.95 2.77
N LEU A 22 7.76 -9.40 1.53
CA LEU A 22 6.57 -10.03 0.96
C LEU A 22 6.85 -11.38 0.31
N GLN A 23 8.10 -11.86 0.39
CA GLN A 23 8.50 -13.17 -0.09
C GLN A 23 8.24 -13.39 -1.60
N GLY A 24 8.44 -12.32 -2.39
CA GLY A 24 8.25 -12.40 -3.83
C GLY A 24 6.79 -12.38 -4.26
N LEU A 25 6.01 -11.47 -3.70
CA LEU A 25 4.57 -11.37 -3.99
C LEU A 25 4.31 -11.01 -5.46
N TRP A 26 5.06 -10.06 -6.00
CA TRP A 26 4.89 -9.58 -7.37
C TRP A 26 6.08 -9.95 -8.23
N THR A 27 5.81 -10.21 -9.51
CA THR A 27 6.85 -10.45 -10.52
C THR A 27 7.52 -9.13 -10.91
N LYS A 28 8.66 -9.23 -11.59
CA LYS A 28 9.34 -8.07 -12.15
C LYS A 28 8.42 -7.28 -13.09
N GLU A 29 7.63 -7.99 -13.90
CA GLU A 29 6.70 -7.38 -14.85
C GLU A 29 5.57 -6.63 -14.13
N GLN A 30 5.06 -7.20 -13.03
CA GLN A 30 4.04 -6.54 -12.23
C GLN A 30 4.58 -5.28 -11.57
N TRP A 31 5.81 -5.31 -11.03
CA TRP A 31 6.45 -4.13 -10.47
C TRP A 31 6.71 -3.07 -11.53
N ARG A 32 7.17 -3.46 -12.72
CA ARG A 32 7.39 -2.50 -13.81
C ARG A 32 6.10 -1.78 -14.16
N ARG A 33 5.01 -2.51 -14.29
CA ARG A 33 3.69 -1.94 -14.61
C ARG A 33 3.24 -0.97 -13.53
N GLU A 34 3.46 -1.32 -12.26
CA GLU A 34 3.11 -0.47 -11.13
C GLU A 34 3.87 0.85 -11.16
N LEU A 35 5.11 0.83 -11.57
CA LEU A 35 5.97 2.02 -11.60
C LEU A 35 5.77 2.88 -12.86
N GLU A 36 5.26 2.32 -13.94
CA GLU A 36 5.11 3.00 -15.22
C GLU A 36 3.72 3.59 -15.48
N ASP A 37 2.67 2.97 -14.95
CA ASP A 37 1.28 3.37 -15.27
C ASP A 37 0.95 4.68 -14.54
N PRO A 38 0.58 5.76 -15.29
CA PRO A 38 0.30 7.06 -14.66
C PRO A 38 -0.94 7.07 -13.77
N ARG A 39 -1.82 6.06 -13.86
CA ARG A 39 -2.98 5.93 -12.97
C ARG A 39 -2.63 5.33 -11.63
N ARG A 40 -1.38 4.87 -11.47
CA ARG A 40 -0.93 4.23 -10.24
C ARG A 40 -0.05 5.17 -9.46
N LEU A 41 -0.21 5.13 -8.13
CA LEU A 41 0.63 5.85 -7.20
C LEU A 41 1.54 4.84 -6.53
N CYS A 42 2.82 5.11 -6.55
CA CYS A 42 3.79 4.26 -5.88
C CYS A 42 4.72 5.16 -5.08
N LEU A 43 4.56 5.11 -3.76
CA LEU A 43 5.35 5.93 -2.84
C LEU A 43 6.31 5.04 -2.09
N GLY A 44 7.44 5.58 -1.72
CA GLY A 44 8.45 4.84 -1.00
C GLY A 44 9.19 5.67 0.03
N TRP A 45 9.89 4.97 0.89
CA TRP A 45 10.77 5.55 1.90
C TRP A 45 12.09 4.80 1.89
N SER A 46 13.18 5.55 1.82
CA SER A 46 14.51 4.98 1.79
C SER A 46 15.41 5.64 2.83
N GLU A 47 16.40 4.89 3.30
CA GLU A 47 17.50 5.38 4.13
C GLU A 47 18.81 4.86 3.53
N ALA A 48 19.81 5.73 3.44
CA ALA A 48 21.14 5.37 2.91
C ALA A 48 21.02 4.62 1.57
N LYS A 49 20.12 5.08 0.69
CA LYS A 49 19.84 4.52 -0.64
C LYS A 49 19.22 3.13 -0.64
N THR A 50 18.77 2.64 0.53
CA THR A 50 18.04 1.37 0.62
C THR A 50 16.56 1.67 0.78
N LEU A 51 15.74 1.09 -0.10
CA LEU A 51 14.29 1.22 -0.01
C LEU A 51 13.79 0.34 1.12
N LEU A 52 13.13 0.95 2.10
CA LEU A 52 12.68 0.27 3.32
C LEU A 52 11.17 0.21 3.46
N GLY A 53 10.44 0.92 2.64
CA GLY A 53 8.99 0.86 2.66
C GLY A 53 8.40 1.30 1.33
N VAL A 54 7.20 0.80 1.02
CA VAL A 54 6.49 1.11 -0.21
C VAL A 54 4.98 1.09 0.05
N ALA A 55 4.27 1.99 -0.61
CA ALA A 55 2.82 2.04 -0.59
C ALA A 55 2.33 2.26 -2.01
N CYS A 56 1.49 1.37 -2.50
CA CYS A 56 1.01 1.38 -3.88
C CYS A 56 -0.50 1.38 -3.92
N GLY A 57 -1.03 2.08 -4.92
CA GLY A 57 -2.45 2.08 -5.22
C GLY A 57 -2.68 2.65 -6.60
N TRP A 58 -3.89 2.48 -7.11
CA TRP A 58 -4.23 3.10 -8.37
C TRP A 58 -5.55 3.85 -8.28
N LEU A 59 -5.66 4.86 -9.11
CA LEU A 59 -6.80 5.76 -9.13
C LEU A 59 -7.77 5.32 -10.21
N VAL A 60 -9.01 5.07 -9.80
CA VAL A 60 -10.13 4.76 -10.71
C VAL A 60 -11.25 5.72 -10.36
N ALA A 61 -11.51 6.67 -11.26
CA ALA A 61 -12.47 7.73 -11.01
C ALA A 61 -12.12 8.48 -9.72
N ASP A 62 -13.01 8.53 -8.72
CA ASP A 62 -12.80 9.20 -7.45
C ASP A 62 -12.31 8.27 -6.34
N GLU A 63 -11.86 7.07 -6.68
CA GLU A 63 -11.41 6.06 -5.72
C GLU A 63 -9.93 5.74 -5.85
N LEU A 64 -9.27 5.59 -4.71
CA LEU A 64 -7.96 4.97 -4.63
C LEU A 64 -8.15 3.51 -4.23
N HIS A 65 -7.67 2.59 -5.05
CA HIS A 65 -7.60 1.18 -4.67
C HIS A 65 -6.18 0.90 -4.18
N ILE A 66 -6.02 0.68 -2.88
CA ILE A 66 -4.71 0.36 -2.30
C ILE A 66 -4.39 -1.09 -2.62
N THR A 67 -3.25 -1.31 -3.27
CA THR A 67 -2.83 -2.64 -3.71
C THR A 67 -1.77 -3.25 -2.82
N LEU A 68 -0.98 -2.42 -2.13
CA LEU A 68 0.15 -2.92 -1.36
C LEU A 68 0.65 -1.85 -0.39
N ILE A 69 0.92 -2.24 0.84
CA ILE A 69 1.78 -1.50 1.77
C ILE A 69 2.74 -2.50 2.39
N ALA A 70 4.03 -2.22 2.30
CA ALA A 70 5.06 -3.10 2.84
C ALA A 70 6.18 -2.29 3.48
N VAL A 71 6.71 -2.82 4.58
CA VAL A 71 7.83 -2.23 5.31
C VAL A 71 8.84 -3.34 5.56
N ASP A 72 10.12 -3.04 5.35
CA ASP A 72 11.19 -4.01 5.59
C ASP A 72 11.09 -4.54 7.03
N PRO A 73 11.25 -5.87 7.24
CA PRO A 73 11.13 -6.45 8.57
C PRO A 73 12.06 -5.84 9.63
N SER A 74 13.22 -5.35 9.21
CA SER A 74 14.20 -4.77 10.14
C SER A 74 13.75 -3.46 10.78
N VAL A 75 12.74 -2.79 10.20
CA VAL A 75 12.29 -1.47 10.67
C VAL A 75 10.79 -1.44 10.99
N ARG A 76 10.16 -2.59 11.15
CA ARG A 76 8.74 -2.67 11.52
C ARG A 76 8.49 -2.14 12.93
N ARG A 77 7.24 -1.79 13.23
CA ARG A 77 6.76 -1.27 14.52
C ARG A 77 7.33 0.09 14.90
N ARG A 78 7.76 0.89 13.89
CA ARG A 78 8.26 2.25 14.09
C ARG A 78 7.33 3.30 13.48
N GLY A 79 6.12 2.92 13.08
CA GLY A 79 5.13 3.84 12.50
C GLY A 79 5.34 4.14 11.02
N HIS A 80 6.22 3.43 10.33
CA HIS A 80 6.48 3.70 8.91
C HIS A 80 5.30 3.34 8.01
N GLY A 81 4.62 2.23 8.29
CA GLY A 81 3.41 1.84 7.55
C GLY A 81 2.33 2.89 7.65
N LYS A 82 2.12 3.44 8.84
CA LYS A 82 1.15 4.51 9.07
C LYS A 82 1.51 5.77 8.28
N ARG A 83 2.77 6.16 8.26
CA ARG A 83 3.22 7.34 7.52
C ARG A 83 3.09 7.14 6.01
N LEU A 84 3.40 5.95 5.51
CA LEU A 84 3.23 5.62 4.10
C LEU A 84 1.75 5.64 3.71
N LEU A 85 0.87 5.07 4.53
CA LEU A 85 -0.56 5.09 4.30
C LEU A 85 -1.08 6.53 4.25
N SER A 86 -0.72 7.35 5.24
CA SER A 86 -1.12 8.76 5.28
C SER A 86 -0.65 9.52 4.03
N ALA A 87 0.59 9.31 3.62
CA ALA A 87 1.14 9.96 2.43
C ALA A 87 0.40 9.52 1.16
N LEU A 88 0.07 8.24 1.05
CA LEU A 88 -0.66 7.69 -0.09
C LEU A 88 -2.07 8.29 -0.18
N LEU A 89 -2.78 8.34 0.94
CA LEU A 89 -4.12 8.93 0.99
C LEU A 89 -4.09 10.42 0.65
N GLN A 90 -3.10 11.15 1.16
CA GLN A 90 -2.95 12.57 0.87
C GLN A 90 -2.66 12.82 -0.62
N GLN A 91 -1.77 12.03 -1.20
CA GLN A 91 -1.44 12.12 -2.63
C GLN A 91 -2.67 11.85 -3.49
N ALA A 92 -3.42 10.80 -3.15
CA ALA A 92 -4.65 10.45 -3.86
C ALA A 92 -5.69 11.56 -3.75
N ARG A 93 -5.84 12.16 -2.57
CA ARG A 93 -6.76 13.27 -2.35
C ARG A 93 -6.40 14.46 -3.25
N GLN A 94 -5.12 14.78 -3.35
CA GLN A 94 -4.67 15.87 -4.22
C GLN A 94 -4.99 15.62 -5.70
N GLN A 95 -5.12 14.36 -6.09
CA GLN A 95 -5.48 13.97 -7.45
C GLN A 95 -6.97 13.68 -7.63
N GLY A 96 -7.80 14.06 -6.65
CA GLY A 96 -9.25 14.01 -6.78
C GLY A 96 -9.93 12.80 -6.17
N ALA A 97 -9.19 11.91 -5.50
CA ALA A 97 -9.81 10.77 -4.84
C ALA A 97 -10.62 11.22 -3.62
N ILE A 98 -11.81 10.66 -3.48
CA ILE A 98 -12.71 10.92 -2.36
C ILE A 98 -12.75 9.73 -1.42
N TYR A 99 -12.58 8.52 -1.96
CA TYR A 99 -12.64 7.28 -1.22
C TYR A 99 -11.38 6.45 -1.45
N ALA A 100 -11.06 5.60 -0.47
CA ALA A 100 -10.04 4.56 -0.62
C ALA A 100 -10.64 3.22 -0.24
N THR A 101 -10.23 2.18 -0.94
CA THR A 101 -10.67 0.80 -0.69
C THR A 101 -9.48 -0.14 -0.76
N LEU A 102 -9.61 -1.27 -0.09
CA LEU A 102 -8.57 -2.31 -0.11
C LEU A 102 -9.16 -3.67 0.25
N GLU A 103 -8.40 -4.70 -0.02
CA GLU A 103 -8.66 -6.05 0.45
C GLU A 103 -7.50 -6.49 1.33
N VAL A 104 -7.78 -7.07 2.49
CA VAL A 104 -6.77 -7.53 3.44
C VAL A 104 -7.13 -8.92 3.94
N GLY A 105 -6.14 -9.79 4.08
CA GLY A 105 -6.37 -11.13 4.61
C GLY A 105 -6.97 -11.08 6.02
N SER A 106 -7.99 -11.91 6.27
CA SER A 106 -8.70 -11.92 7.55
C SER A 106 -7.82 -12.30 8.73
N ASN A 107 -6.69 -12.96 8.47
CA ASN A 107 -5.70 -13.33 9.48
C ASN A 107 -4.49 -12.38 9.57
N ASN A 108 -4.46 -11.33 8.75
CA ASN A 108 -3.39 -10.34 8.80
C ASN A 108 -3.73 -9.24 9.80
N LEU A 109 -3.57 -9.55 11.09
CA LEU A 109 -4.01 -8.68 12.18
C LEU A 109 -3.25 -7.35 12.20
N ALA A 110 -1.97 -7.35 11.87
CA ALA A 110 -1.16 -6.13 11.85
C ALA A 110 -1.66 -5.15 10.79
N ALA A 111 -1.97 -5.63 9.58
CA ALA A 111 -2.48 -4.79 8.52
C ALA A 111 -3.89 -4.27 8.85
N ILE A 112 -4.74 -5.12 9.41
CA ILE A 112 -6.10 -4.72 9.82
C ILE A 112 -6.01 -3.57 10.84
N ALA A 113 -5.12 -3.68 11.83
CA ALA A 113 -4.92 -2.63 12.82
C ALA A 113 -4.41 -1.33 12.18
N LEU A 114 -3.47 -1.44 11.24
CA LEU A 114 -2.95 -0.30 10.50
C LEU A 114 -4.07 0.46 9.79
N TYR A 115 -4.93 -0.25 9.07
CA TYR A 115 -6.01 0.36 8.31
C TYR A 115 -7.10 0.92 9.22
N ALA A 116 -7.43 0.22 10.31
CA ALA A 116 -8.40 0.71 11.29
C ALA A 116 -7.94 2.05 11.88
N ASN A 117 -6.66 2.15 12.24
CA ASN A 117 -6.08 3.40 12.75
C ASN A 117 -6.10 4.53 11.70
N GLY A 118 -6.08 4.19 10.43
CA GLY A 118 -6.18 5.14 9.33
C GLY A 118 -7.60 5.56 8.97
N GLY A 119 -8.61 5.06 9.70
CA GLY A 119 -10.00 5.41 9.48
C GLY A 119 -10.76 4.46 8.57
N PHE A 120 -10.19 3.31 8.24
CA PHE A 120 -10.87 2.32 7.40
C PHE A 120 -11.91 1.55 8.19
N GLN A 121 -13.00 1.23 7.54
CA GLN A 121 -14.12 0.47 8.09
C GLN A 121 -14.39 -0.75 7.23
N SER A 122 -14.95 -1.79 7.85
CA SER A 122 -15.33 -3.00 7.12
C SER A 122 -16.49 -2.73 6.17
N ALA A 123 -16.38 -3.22 4.94
CA ALA A 123 -17.40 -3.10 3.90
C ALA A 123 -17.87 -4.46 3.39
N GLY A 124 -17.27 -5.55 3.84
CA GLY A 124 -17.66 -6.89 3.41
C GLY A 124 -16.52 -7.89 3.50
N THR A 125 -16.79 -9.10 3.01
CA THR A 125 -15.84 -10.20 3.02
C THR A 125 -15.93 -10.95 1.69
N ARG A 126 -14.76 -11.27 1.11
CA ARG A 126 -14.67 -12.19 -0.03
C ARG A 126 -14.19 -13.55 0.51
N LEU A 127 -15.08 -14.53 0.50
CA LEU A 127 -14.77 -15.86 1.04
C LEU A 127 -13.75 -16.57 0.14
N LYS A 128 -12.77 -17.24 0.77
CA LYS A 128 -11.76 -18.06 0.09
C LYS A 128 -11.06 -17.31 -1.04
N TYR A 129 -10.75 -16.04 -0.81
CA TYR A 129 -10.19 -15.16 -1.83
C TYR A 129 -8.74 -15.48 -2.14
N TYR A 130 -7.94 -15.83 -1.12
CA TYR A 130 -6.52 -16.12 -1.29
C TYR A 130 -6.27 -17.59 -1.58
N SER A 131 -5.10 -17.87 -2.15
CA SER A 131 -4.74 -19.23 -2.57
C SER A 131 -4.65 -20.23 -1.41
N ASP A 132 -4.43 -19.75 -0.19
CA ASP A 132 -4.39 -20.60 1.01
C ASP A 132 -5.80 -20.88 1.58
N GLY A 133 -6.84 -20.40 0.92
CA GLY A 133 -8.23 -20.58 1.35
C GLY A 133 -8.72 -19.53 2.34
N SER A 134 -7.89 -18.58 2.73
CA SER A 134 -8.31 -17.53 3.67
C SER A 134 -9.18 -16.49 2.99
N ASP A 135 -10.02 -15.83 3.81
CA ASP A 135 -10.92 -14.78 3.36
C ASP A 135 -10.20 -13.45 3.21
N ALA A 136 -10.71 -12.59 2.35
CA ALA A 136 -10.31 -11.19 2.27
C ALA A 136 -11.39 -10.32 2.91
N LEU A 137 -10.97 -9.44 3.81
CA LEU A 137 -11.84 -8.38 4.31
C LEU A 137 -11.77 -7.20 3.34
N ILE A 138 -12.92 -6.70 2.94
CA ILE A 138 -13.00 -5.49 2.13
C ILE A 138 -13.16 -4.33 3.11
N GLN A 139 -12.29 -3.32 2.97
CA GLN A 139 -12.33 -2.15 3.83
C GLN A 139 -12.35 -0.89 2.98
N TRP A 140 -12.93 0.17 3.51
CA TRP A 140 -13.00 1.45 2.82
C TRP A 140 -12.93 2.60 3.82
N CYS A 141 -12.56 3.76 3.33
CA CYS A 141 -12.68 5.00 4.08
C CYS A 141 -12.98 6.16 3.13
N ARG A 142 -13.57 7.22 3.69
CA ARG A 142 -13.65 8.50 3.00
C ARG A 142 -12.36 9.25 3.28
N ILE A 143 -11.71 9.73 2.22
CA ILE A 143 -10.45 10.46 2.34
C ILE A 143 -10.79 11.92 2.66
N ASN A 144 -10.21 12.42 3.75
CA ASN A 144 -10.36 13.83 4.15
C ASN A 144 -9.05 14.31 4.78
N ALA A 145 -8.99 15.57 5.16
CA ALA A 145 -7.77 16.17 5.69
C ALA A 145 -7.26 15.47 6.96
N SER A 146 -8.13 14.85 7.76
CA SER A 146 -7.76 14.18 8.99
C SER A 146 -7.16 12.78 8.76
N ASN A 147 -7.31 12.21 7.57
CA ASN A 147 -6.71 10.91 7.23
C ASN A 147 -5.21 11.01 6.92
N SER A 148 -4.73 12.18 6.61
CA SER A 148 -3.34 12.41 6.18
C SER A 148 -2.45 13.09 7.23
#